data_ae50eb6064469dfce6877189f8055f58
#
_entry.id   ae50eb6064469dfce6877189f8055f58
#
_cell.length_a   1.000
_cell.length_b   1.000
_cell.length_c   1.000
_cell.angle_alpha   90.00
_cell.angle_beta   90.00
_cell.angle_gamma   90.00
#
_symmetry.space_group_name_H-M   'P 1'
#
loop_
_entity.id
_entity.type
_entity.pdbx_description
1 polymer ?
#
loop_
_entity_poly.entity_id
_entity_poly.type
_entity_poly.pdbx_seq_one_letter_code
_entity_poly.pdbx_strand_id
1 'polypeptide(L)'
;GLGAYPDETYIGMDCMCVFSDESTVADLQPETRLLKRIGSARGIIATALSADPKIDYVTRFFAPRCGVDEDEVTGSIHSVLVPYWSKKLGKDKMRVKQLSPRGTLIRCGIQNDRVWVQGKADIFLQGQIVI
;
A
#
# COMPACT_ATOMS: atom_id res chain seq x y z
N GLY A 1 -5.38 16.27 4.08
CA GLY A 1 -4.74 16.10 2.78
C GLY A 1 -5.20 14.87 1.99
N LEU A 2 -5.83 13.88 2.64
CA LEU A 2 -6.35 12.68 1.97
C LEU A 2 -7.84 12.82 1.54
N GLY A 3 -8.56 13.81 2.07
CA GLY A 3 -10.00 13.97 1.85
C GLY A 3 -10.87 13.28 2.88
N ALA A 4 -10.29 12.44 3.75
CA ALA A 4 -10.96 11.79 4.87
C ALA A 4 -10.04 11.72 6.09
N TYR A 5 -10.62 11.42 7.26
CA TYR A 5 -9.89 11.23 8.52
C TYR A 5 -9.69 9.72 8.76
N PRO A 6 -8.45 9.26 9.01
CA PRO A 6 -8.20 7.88 9.39
C PRO A 6 -8.59 7.61 10.84
N ASP A 7 -8.95 6.35 11.14
CA ASP A 7 -9.23 5.91 12.51
C ASP A 7 -7.93 5.69 13.30
N GLU A 8 -6.88 5.21 12.61
CA GLU A 8 -5.56 4.99 13.20
C GLU A 8 -4.48 5.61 12.29
N THR A 9 -3.43 6.14 12.90
CA THR A 9 -2.27 6.69 12.16
C THR A 9 -0.98 6.23 12.80
N TYR A 10 -0.06 5.75 11.99
CA TYR A 10 1.27 5.30 12.39
C TYR A 10 2.34 6.00 11.57
N ILE A 11 3.38 6.49 12.23
CA ILE A 11 4.50 7.20 11.60
C ILE A 11 5.76 6.34 11.66
N GLY A 12 6.34 6.09 10.50
CA GLY A 12 7.60 5.40 10.32
C GLY A 12 8.33 5.96 9.10
N MET A 13 8.88 5.10 8.26
CA MET A 13 9.39 5.49 6.94
C MET A 13 8.27 6.10 6.08
N ASP A 14 7.09 5.52 6.16
CA ASP A 14 5.86 6.03 5.58
C ASP A 14 4.86 6.35 6.70
N CYS A 15 3.89 7.22 6.41
CA CYS A 15 2.75 7.46 7.27
C CYS A 15 1.63 6.49 6.88
N MET A 16 1.30 5.53 7.74
CA MET A 16 0.19 4.60 7.51
C MET A 16 -1.08 5.14 8.17
N CYS A 17 -2.12 5.29 7.37
CA CYS A 17 -3.46 5.72 7.73
C CYS A 17 -4.43 4.56 7.54
N VAL A 18 -5.05 4.10 8.62
CA VAL A 18 -6.04 3.02 8.61
C VAL A 18 -7.43 3.61 8.64
N PHE A 19 -8.29 3.15 7.76
CA PHE A 19 -9.68 3.60 7.63
C PHE A 19 -10.65 2.46 7.97
N SER A 20 -11.89 2.82 8.28
CA SER A 20 -12.94 1.89 8.68
C SER A 20 -13.33 0.90 7.57
N ASP A 21 -13.28 1.34 6.31
CA ASP A 21 -13.81 0.57 5.18
C ASP A 21 -13.09 0.86 3.85
N GLU A 22 -13.24 -0.09 2.91
CA GLU A 22 -12.66 -0.03 1.56
C GLU A 22 -13.17 1.16 0.76
N SER A 23 -14.47 1.50 0.88
CA SER A 23 -15.06 2.58 0.10
C SER A 23 -14.42 3.93 0.45
N THR A 24 -14.15 4.17 1.72
CA THR A 24 -13.42 5.37 2.16
C THR A 24 -12.03 5.45 1.53
N VAL A 25 -11.28 4.33 1.48
CA VAL A 25 -9.95 4.30 0.82
C VAL A 25 -10.06 4.52 -0.68
N ALA A 26 -11.05 3.92 -1.33
CA ALA A 26 -11.29 4.06 -2.77
C ALA A 26 -11.61 5.50 -3.16
N ASP A 27 -12.43 6.18 -2.36
CA ASP A 27 -12.94 7.52 -2.64
C ASP A 27 -12.01 8.66 -2.19
N LEU A 28 -10.84 8.35 -1.61
CA LEU A 28 -9.86 9.36 -1.21
C LEU A 28 -9.50 10.29 -2.37
N GLN A 29 -9.53 11.60 -2.10
CA GLN A 29 -9.12 12.65 -3.03
C GLN A 29 -7.86 13.36 -2.47
N PRO A 30 -6.66 12.82 -2.76
CA PRO A 30 -5.43 13.34 -2.17
C PRO A 30 -5.07 14.71 -2.71
N GLU A 31 -4.91 15.69 -1.81
CA GLU A 31 -4.32 16.97 -2.14
C GLU A 31 -2.79 16.88 -2.09
N THR A 32 -2.17 16.64 -3.22
CA THR A 32 -0.71 16.49 -3.38
C THR A 32 0.09 17.58 -2.67
N ARG A 33 -0.37 18.86 -2.75
CA ARG A 33 0.29 19.98 -2.08
C ARG A 33 0.34 19.85 -0.56
N LEU A 34 -0.75 19.35 0.04
CA LEU A 34 -0.80 19.12 1.49
C LEU A 34 0.03 17.90 1.87
N LEU A 35 -0.04 16.81 1.09
CA LEU A 35 0.74 15.60 1.36
C LEU A 35 2.24 15.85 1.30
N LYS A 36 2.72 16.74 0.42
CA LYS A 36 4.14 17.17 0.36
C LYS A 36 4.64 17.84 1.64
N ARG A 37 3.74 18.38 2.47
CA ARG A 37 4.10 19.06 3.73
C ARG A 37 4.31 18.10 4.89
N ILE A 38 3.96 16.82 4.76
CA ILE A 38 4.24 15.79 5.76
C ILE A 38 5.74 15.49 5.72
N GLY A 39 6.51 16.26 6.49
CA GLY A 39 7.97 16.32 6.40
C GLY A 39 8.72 15.07 6.83
N SER A 40 8.13 14.21 7.66
CA SER A 40 8.79 13.07 8.29
C SER A 40 8.62 11.75 7.53
N ALA A 41 7.68 11.65 6.59
CA ALA A 41 7.38 10.42 5.87
C ALA A 41 7.79 10.49 4.40
N ARG A 42 8.25 9.36 3.84
CA ARG A 42 8.50 9.19 2.41
C ARG A 42 7.21 9.30 1.61
N GLY A 43 6.15 8.64 2.08
CA GLY A 43 4.83 8.62 1.48
C GLY A 43 3.73 8.32 2.49
N ILE A 44 2.51 8.27 2.01
CA ILE A 44 1.31 8.02 2.80
C ILE A 44 0.65 6.74 2.29
N ILE A 45 0.48 5.77 3.19
CA ILE A 45 -0.24 4.53 2.96
C ILE A 45 -1.67 4.73 3.48
N ALA A 46 -2.66 4.54 2.63
CA ALA A 46 -4.06 4.43 3.05
C ALA A 46 -4.46 2.94 2.96
N THR A 47 -5.10 2.40 4.00
CA THR A 47 -5.48 0.99 4.04
C THR A 47 -6.77 0.77 4.83
N ALA A 48 -7.52 -0.27 4.46
CA ALA A 48 -8.73 -0.72 5.15
C ALA A 48 -8.93 -2.23 4.92
N LEU A 49 -9.82 -2.86 5.69
CA LEU A 49 -10.33 -4.19 5.36
C LEU A 49 -11.01 -4.16 4.00
N SER A 50 -10.88 -5.25 3.23
CA SER A 50 -11.61 -5.36 1.97
C SER A 50 -13.08 -5.71 2.19
N ALA A 51 -13.93 -5.17 1.33
CA ALA A 51 -15.34 -5.58 1.22
C ALA A 51 -15.50 -6.92 0.47
N ASP A 52 -14.52 -7.30 -0.36
CA ASP A 52 -14.47 -8.60 -1.02
C ASP A 52 -13.93 -9.68 -0.06
N PRO A 53 -14.72 -10.73 0.28
CA PRO A 53 -14.27 -11.79 1.20
C PRO A 53 -13.07 -12.60 0.68
N LYS A 54 -12.70 -12.46 -0.59
CA LYS A 54 -11.52 -13.11 -1.19
C LYS A 54 -10.24 -12.29 -1.02
N ILE A 55 -10.36 -11.04 -0.58
CA ILE A 55 -9.27 -10.08 -0.37
C ILE A 55 -9.23 -9.74 1.12
N ASP A 56 -8.07 -9.73 1.72
CA ASP A 56 -7.94 -9.48 3.15
C ASP A 56 -7.94 -7.98 3.46
N TYR A 57 -7.19 -7.19 2.71
CA TYR A 57 -7.19 -5.73 2.85
C TYR A 57 -6.91 -5.03 1.53
N VAL A 58 -7.26 -3.75 1.49
CA VAL A 58 -6.97 -2.86 0.38
C VAL A 58 -5.96 -1.79 0.79
N THR A 59 -5.27 -1.21 -0.21
CA THR A 59 -4.34 -0.12 0.04
C THR A 59 -4.22 0.82 -1.16
N ARG A 60 -3.87 2.08 -0.88
CA ARG A 60 -3.35 3.06 -1.85
C ARG A 60 -2.07 3.66 -1.29
N PHE A 61 -1.18 4.10 -2.16
CA PHE A 61 0.08 4.72 -1.75
C PHE A 61 0.36 6.01 -2.52
N PHE A 62 0.55 7.08 -1.77
CA PHE A 62 0.80 8.41 -2.27
C PHE A 62 2.20 8.87 -1.86
N ALA A 63 3.06 9.18 -2.81
CA ALA A 63 4.45 9.58 -2.58
C ALA A 63 4.85 10.86 -3.33
N PRO A 64 4.10 11.96 -3.20
CA PRO A 64 4.32 13.16 -3.99
C PRO A 64 5.66 13.86 -3.70
N ARG A 65 6.28 13.58 -2.57
CA ARG A 65 7.65 14.04 -2.26
C ARG A 65 8.72 13.32 -3.07
N CYS A 66 8.42 12.09 -3.50
CA CYS A 66 9.29 11.29 -4.38
C CYS A 66 9.00 11.53 -5.87
N GLY A 67 8.13 12.49 -6.20
CA GLY A 67 7.75 12.80 -7.58
C GLY A 67 6.63 11.93 -8.15
N VAL A 68 6.00 11.08 -7.32
CA VAL A 68 4.90 10.17 -7.71
C VAL A 68 3.68 10.52 -6.88
N ASP A 69 2.66 11.10 -7.51
CA ASP A 69 1.45 11.50 -6.78
C ASP A 69 0.72 10.29 -6.20
N GLU A 70 0.52 9.24 -6.99
CA GLU A 70 0.04 7.93 -6.54
C GLU A 70 0.82 6.83 -7.27
N ASP A 71 1.31 5.82 -6.53
CA ASP A 71 2.04 4.69 -7.08
C ASP A 71 1.09 3.54 -7.44
N GLU A 72 1.24 3.01 -8.65
CA GLU A 72 0.37 1.97 -9.20
C GLU A 72 0.50 0.63 -8.47
N VAL A 73 1.74 0.26 -8.10
CA VAL A 73 2.06 -0.99 -7.40
C VAL A 73 3.25 -0.78 -6.48
N THR A 74 3.05 -0.89 -5.20
CA THR A 74 4.08 -0.62 -4.21
C THR A 74 4.39 -1.84 -3.35
N GLY A 75 5.52 -2.48 -3.61
CA GLY A 75 5.96 -3.64 -2.83
C GLY A 75 6.43 -3.28 -1.42
N SER A 76 7.19 -2.19 -1.26
CA SER A 76 7.87 -1.82 -0.01
C SER A 76 6.93 -1.53 1.16
N ILE A 77 5.72 -1.00 0.92
CA ILE A 77 4.75 -0.69 1.97
C ILE A 77 4.24 -1.94 2.70
N HIS A 78 4.36 -3.11 2.07
CA HIS A 78 3.92 -4.37 2.69
C HIS A 78 4.81 -4.78 3.86
N SER A 79 6.02 -4.25 4.00
CA SER A 79 6.85 -4.43 5.21
C SER A 79 6.18 -3.89 6.48
N VAL A 80 5.28 -2.93 6.33
CA VAL A 80 4.49 -2.35 7.44
C VAL A 80 3.07 -2.93 7.47
N LEU A 81 2.41 -3.03 6.30
CA LEU A 81 1.02 -3.49 6.20
C LEU A 81 0.85 -4.96 6.61
N VAL A 82 1.78 -5.83 6.21
CA VAL A 82 1.66 -7.27 6.49
C VAL A 82 1.72 -7.56 7.98
N PRO A 83 2.67 -7.05 8.77
CA PRO A 83 2.67 -7.24 10.23
C PRO A 83 1.41 -6.69 10.91
N TYR A 84 0.95 -5.52 10.48
CA TYR A 84 -0.26 -4.90 11.02
C TYR A 84 -1.50 -5.78 10.79
N TRP A 85 -1.76 -6.15 9.52
CA TRP A 85 -2.93 -6.93 9.16
C TRP A 85 -2.86 -8.39 9.59
N SER A 86 -1.66 -8.99 9.61
CA SER A 86 -1.46 -10.34 10.17
C SER A 86 -1.91 -10.41 11.62
N LYS A 87 -1.52 -9.42 12.43
CA LYS A 87 -1.94 -9.33 13.82
C LYS A 87 -3.45 -9.10 13.96
N LYS A 88 -4.03 -8.22 13.16
CA LYS A 88 -5.49 -7.89 13.19
C LYS A 88 -6.35 -9.08 12.75
N LEU A 89 -5.91 -9.84 11.75
CA LEU A 89 -6.69 -10.91 11.11
C LEU A 89 -6.34 -12.31 11.63
N GLY A 90 -5.23 -12.46 12.36
CA GLY A 90 -4.73 -13.77 12.79
C GLY A 90 -4.29 -14.65 11.61
N LYS A 91 -3.72 -14.04 10.55
CA LYS A 91 -3.31 -14.73 9.31
C LYS A 91 -1.88 -14.37 8.94
N ASP A 92 -1.10 -15.37 8.50
CA ASP A 92 0.27 -15.16 8.01
C ASP A 92 0.38 -15.05 6.48
N LYS A 93 -0.70 -15.35 5.76
CA LYS A 93 -0.79 -15.24 4.29
C LYS A 93 -2.03 -14.47 3.92
N MET A 94 -1.87 -13.46 3.07
CA MET A 94 -2.94 -12.53 2.72
C MET A 94 -2.98 -12.25 1.23
N ARG A 95 -4.17 -11.91 0.76
CA ARG A 95 -4.43 -11.36 -0.57
C ARG A 95 -4.79 -9.90 -0.43
N VAL A 96 -4.16 -9.07 -1.21
CA VAL A 96 -4.27 -7.61 -1.11
C VAL A 96 -4.61 -7.05 -2.47
N LYS A 97 -5.42 -6.00 -2.47
CA LYS A 97 -5.68 -5.22 -3.67
C LYS A 97 -5.16 -3.80 -3.48
N GLN A 98 -4.25 -3.36 -4.32
CA GLN A 98 -3.89 -1.95 -4.41
C GLN A 98 -4.90 -1.27 -5.33
N LEU A 99 -5.58 -0.24 -4.79
CA LEU A 99 -6.71 0.46 -5.45
C LEU A 99 -6.23 1.65 -6.30
N SER A 100 -5.05 1.56 -6.91
CA SER A 100 -4.59 2.54 -7.89
C SER A 100 -5.47 2.53 -9.16
N PRO A 101 -5.37 3.52 -10.05
CA PRO A 101 -6.13 3.53 -11.30
C PRO A 101 -5.99 2.25 -12.13
N ARG A 102 -4.79 1.66 -12.17
CA ARG A 102 -4.55 0.36 -12.83
C ARG A 102 -5.06 -0.82 -12.03
N GLY A 103 -4.99 -0.73 -10.71
CA GLY A 103 -5.32 -1.81 -9.80
C GLY A 103 -4.38 -3.01 -9.87
N THR A 104 -4.08 -3.62 -8.74
CA THR A 104 -3.19 -4.79 -8.70
C THR A 104 -3.57 -5.72 -7.55
N LEU A 105 -3.55 -7.02 -7.85
CA LEU A 105 -3.68 -8.08 -6.85
C LEU A 105 -2.29 -8.55 -6.42
N ILE A 106 -2.05 -8.55 -5.13
CA ILE A 106 -0.80 -8.92 -4.50
C ILE A 106 -1.06 -10.08 -3.54
N ARG A 107 -0.16 -11.03 -3.49
CA ARG A 107 -0.09 -12.03 -2.41
C ARG A 107 1.09 -11.67 -1.53
N CYS A 108 0.89 -11.72 -0.24
CA CYS A 108 1.94 -11.41 0.73
C CYS A 108 1.77 -12.20 2.01
N GLY A 109 2.77 -12.17 2.85
CA GLY A 109 2.69 -12.83 4.15
C GLY A 109 3.98 -12.73 4.94
N ILE A 110 3.95 -13.36 6.12
CA ILE A 110 5.10 -13.49 7.02
C ILE A 110 5.63 -14.91 6.93
N GLN A 111 6.95 -15.02 6.86
CA GLN A 111 7.67 -16.26 7.01
C GLN A 111 8.89 -16.02 7.89
N ASN A 112 8.89 -16.63 9.07
CA ASN A 112 9.87 -16.35 10.13
C ASN A 112 9.86 -14.84 10.50
N ASP A 113 10.99 -14.15 10.31
CA ASP A 113 11.18 -12.71 10.54
C ASP A 113 11.06 -11.86 9.28
N ARG A 114 10.61 -12.45 8.17
CA ARG A 114 10.56 -11.80 6.85
C ARG A 114 9.15 -11.65 6.32
N VAL A 115 8.91 -10.51 5.69
CA VAL A 115 7.73 -10.29 4.84
C VAL A 115 8.09 -10.68 3.40
N TRP A 116 7.25 -11.50 2.79
CA TRP A 116 7.35 -11.81 1.37
C TRP A 116 6.19 -11.16 0.61
N VAL A 117 6.44 -10.77 -0.62
CA VAL A 117 5.47 -10.16 -1.53
C VAL A 117 5.59 -10.83 -2.88
N GLN A 118 4.46 -11.19 -3.48
CA GLN A 118 4.38 -11.83 -4.79
C GLN A 118 3.41 -11.07 -5.70
N GLY A 119 3.89 -10.67 -6.87
CA GLY A 119 3.11 -10.11 -7.97
C GLY A 119 3.25 -10.95 -9.23
N LYS A 120 2.58 -10.54 -10.31
CA LYS A 120 2.80 -11.06 -11.66
C LYS A 120 3.82 -10.19 -12.38
N ALA A 121 4.67 -10.82 -13.17
CA ALA A 121 5.62 -10.13 -14.05
C ALA A 121 5.79 -10.93 -15.35
N ASP A 122 5.84 -10.22 -16.46
CA ASP A 122 6.09 -10.79 -17.78
C ASP A 122 7.40 -10.21 -18.33
N ILE A 123 8.20 -11.07 -19.02
CA ILE A 123 9.43 -10.64 -19.67
C ILE A 123 9.05 -9.97 -20.99
N PHE A 124 9.28 -8.67 -21.10
CA PHE A 124 9.04 -7.91 -22.32
C PHE A 124 10.28 -7.87 -23.23
N LEU A 125 11.48 -7.75 -22.64
CA LEU A 125 12.74 -7.66 -23.37
C LEU A 125 13.85 -8.37 -22.60
N GLN A 126 14.68 -9.14 -23.31
CA GLN A 126 15.93 -9.70 -22.81
C GLN A 126 17.06 -9.31 -23.75
N GLY A 127 18.17 -8.77 -23.22
CA GLY A 127 19.31 -8.32 -24.01
C GLY A 127 20.60 -8.34 -23.22
N GLN A 128 21.72 -8.05 -23.90
CA GLN A 128 23.05 -7.92 -23.31
C GLN A 128 23.52 -6.47 -23.47
N ILE A 129 24.17 -5.94 -22.46
CA ILE A 129 24.87 -4.67 -22.50
C ILE A 129 26.37 -5.00 -22.60
N VAL A 130 27.01 -4.50 -23.64
CA VAL A 130 28.48 -4.60 -23.80
C VAL A 130 29.06 -3.28 -23.31
N ILE A 131 29.92 -3.35 -22.28
CA ILE A 131 30.62 -2.21 -21.67
C ILE A 131 32.06 -2.25 -22.14
#